data_d08dc7a3a7710c998fb0379250e7a683
#
_entry.id   d08dc7a3a7710c998fb0379250e7a683
#
_cell.length_a   1.000
_cell.length_b   1.000
_cell.length_c   1.000
_cell.angle_alpha   90.00
_cell.angle_beta   90.00
_cell.angle_gamma   90.00
#
_symmetry.space_group_name_H-M   'P 1'
#
loop_
_entity.id
_entity.type
_entity.pdbx_description
1 polymer ?
#
loop_
_entity_poly.entity_id
_entity_poly.type
_entity_poly.pdbx_seq_one_letter_code
_entity_poly.pdbx_strand_id
1 'polypeptide(L)'
;VLKYGMARDQVMGIEVVLPDGSIFSDLKSLRKNNTGYDLKQLFIGAEGTLGVITKVSLKLSSSPINEITSMVSLNNIDDAIALLKESKKKFGDNITAFEFISRSCLVAIRDFLGHIKLPLGSDESWQIIFEVINHDEDSLLGFLEDQVNNGIICDGLIAKNEKERKDFWLVRHSISEAEKLSGRGAHHDISLPIKNIPEFLDKTIHAMEEIAGKSTVYTFGHLGDGNLHFTKRQP
;
A
#
# COMPACT_ATOMS: atom_id res chain seq x y z
N VAL A 1 -6.95 -1.30 -1.99
CA VAL A 1 -7.27 -2.73 -2.12
C VAL A 1 -7.73 -3.30 -0.79
N LEU A 2 -7.01 -3.04 0.31
CA LEU A 2 -7.18 -3.68 1.63
C LEU A 2 -8.63 -3.71 2.13
N LYS A 3 -9.36 -2.58 2.06
CA LYS A 3 -10.76 -2.49 2.51
C LYS A 3 -11.77 -2.82 1.42
N TYR A 4 -11.57 -2.26 0.23
CA TYR A 4 -12.62 -2.27 -0.80
C TYR A 4 -12.39 -3.33 -1.90
N GLY A 5 -11.28 -4.06 -1.85
CA GLY A 5 -10.88 -4.98 -2.91
C GLY A 5 -10.26 -4.27 -4.12
N MET A 6 -10.01 -5.02 -5.17
CA MET A 6 -9.46 -4.49 -6.43
C MET A 6 -10.50 -3.67 -7.20
N ALA A 7 -10.05 -2.87 -8.15
CA ALA A 7 -10.94 -2.09 -9.03
C ALA A 7 -12.00 -2.98 -9.71
N ARG A 8 -11.62 -4.20 -10.14
CA ARG A 8 -12.55 -5.17 -10.74
C ARG A 8 -13.70 -5.59 -9.81
N ASP A 9 -13.46 -5.62 -8.50
CA ASP A 9 -14.46 -6.00 -7.49
C ASP A 9 -15.50 -4.88 -7.28
N GLN A 10 -15.15 -3.64 -7.66
CA GLN A 10 -16.02 -2.48 -7.58
C GLN A 10 -16.86 -2.27 -8.86
N VAL A 11 -16.47 -2.89 -9.98
CA VAL A 11 -17.18 -2.72 -11.25
C VAL A 11 -18.37 -3.66 -11.33
N MET A 12 -19.58 -3.08 -11.42
CA MET A 12 -20.84 -3.80 -11.57
C MET A 12 -21.21 -4.03 -13.03
N GLY A 13 -20.84 -3.11 -13.92
CA GLY A 13 -21.13 -3.18 -15.35
C GLY A 13 -20.23 -2.25 -16.16
N ILE A 14 -20.11 -2.53 -17.47
CA ILE A 14 -19.28 -1.75 -18.39
C ILE A 14 -19.96 -1.51 -19.72
N GLU A 15 -19.50 -0.49 -20.44
CA GLU A 15 -19.70 -0.30 -21.87
C GLU A 15 -18.32 -0.29 -22.55
N VAL A 16 -18.17 -1.03 -23.63
CA VAL A 16 -16.90 -1.19 -24.34
C VAL A 16 -17.11 -1.00 -25.83
N VAL A 17 -16.25 -0.23 -26.48
CA VAL A 17 -16.14 -0.19 -27.95
C VAL A 17 -15.15 -1.26 -28.37
N LEU A 18 -15.60 -2.20 -29.20
CA LEU A 18 -14.81 -3.31 -29.73
C LEU A 18 -13.93 -2.86 -30.92
N PRO A 19 -12.92 -3.65 -31.35
CA PRO A 19 -12.04 -3.28 -32.46
C PRO A 19 -12.73 -3.02 -33.81
N ASP A 20 -13.89 -3.62 -34.03
CA ASP A 20 -14.73 -3.42 -35.23
C ASP A 20 -15.65 -2.20 -35.13
N GLY A 21 -15.58 -1.43 -34.03
CA GLY A 21 -16.43 -0.27 -33.75
C GLY A 21 -17.79 -0.59 -33.16
N SER A 22 -18.15 -1.87 -32.99
CA SER A 22 -19.39 -2.27 -32.32
C SER A 22 -19.31 -1.96 -30.82
N ILE A 23 -20.49 -1.82 -30.17
CA ILE A 23 -20.59 -1.50 -28.76
C ILE A 23 -21.13 -2.70 -27.99
N PHE A 24 -20.34 -3.21 -27.07
CA PHE A 24 -20.79 -4.11 -26.01
C PHE A 24 -21.22 -3.27 -24.81
N SER A 25 -22.46 -3.42 -24.35
CA SER A 25 -22.97 -2.69 -23.18
C SER A 25 -23.67 -3.63 -22.21
N ASP A 26 -23.16 -3.70 -20.99
CA ASP A 26 -23.73 -4.39 -19.84
C ASP A 26 -23.62 -3.50 -18.60
N LEU A 27 -24.18 -2.29 -18.67
CA LEU A 27 -24.20 -1.29 -17.61
C LEU A 27 -25.21 -1.61 -16.50
N LYS A 28 -25.27 -2.87 -16.07
CA LYS A 28 -26.19 -3.30 -15.01
C LYS A 28 -25.71 -2.81 -13.65
N SER A 29 -26.66 -2.48 -12.78
CA SER A 29 -26.44 -2.11 -11.39
C SER A 29 -26.96 -3.16 -10.39
N LEU A 30 -27.17 -4.38 -10.87
CA LEU A 30 -27.69 -5.48 -10.05
C LEU A 30 -26.61 -6.00 -9.12
N ARG A 31 -26.87 -6.00 -7.81
CA ARG A 31 -25.97 -6.58 -6.81
C ARG A 31 -25.80 -8.10 -6.95
N LYS A 32 -26.86 -8.78 -7.39
CA LYS A 32 -26.83 -10.21 -7.67
C LYS A 32 -27.19 -10.43 -9.14
N ASN A 33 -26.23 -10.91 -9.91
CA ASN A 33 -26.43 -11.32 -11.29
C ASN A 33 -25.69 -12.65 -11.54
N ASN A 34 -26.42 -13.75 -11.45
CA ASN A 34 -25.87 -15.11 -11.61
C ASN A 34 -26.23 -15.69 -12.99
N THR A 35 -26.61 -14.84 -13.94
CA THR A 35 -27.09 -15.30 -15.27
C THR A 35 -25.96 -15.19 -16.29
N GLY A 36 -25.53 -16.34 -16.81
CA GLY A 36 -24.52 -16.41 -17.87
C GLY A 36 -23.09 -16.11 -17.40
N TYR A 37 -22.21 -15.90 -18.37
CA TYR A 37 -20.82 -15.54 -18.11
C TYR A 37 -20.67 -14.06 -17.71
N ASP A 38 -19.74 -13.78 -16.82
CA ASP A 38 -19.40 -12.42 -16.41
C ASP A 38 -18.39 -11.80 -17.38
N LEU A 39 -18.90 -11.39 -18.57
CA LEU A 39 -18.07 -10.94 -19.69
C LEU A 39 -17.27 -9.66 -19.39
N LYS A 40 -17.70 -8.81 -18.43
CA LYS A 40 -16.92 -7.62 -18.06
C LYS A 40 -15.51 -7.97 -17.58
N GLN A 41 -15.32 -9.16 -17.00
CA GLN A 41 -14.01 -9.61 -16.50
C GLN A 41 -12.98 -9.85 -17.62
N LEU A 42 -13.40 -10.01 -18.86
CA LEU A 42 -12.50 -10.11 -20.01
C LEU A 42 -11.83 -8.77 -20.33
N PHE A 43 -12.57 -7.67 -20.18
CA PHE A 43 -12.12 -6.32 -20.53
C PHE A 43 -11.38 -5.62 -19.39
N ILE A 44 -11.74 -5.91 -18.13
CA ILE A 44 -11.09 -5.33 -16.96
C ILE A 44 -9.70 -5.93 -16.79
N GLY A 45 -8.66 -5.11 -16.97
CA GLY A 45 -7.27 -5.55 -16.95
C GLY A 45 -6.74 -6.01 -18.33
N ALA A 46 -7.54 -5.89 -19.40
CA ALA A 46 -7.08 -6.20 -20.76
C ALA A 46 -6.20 -5.09 -21.39
N GLU A 47 -5.98 -3.98 -20.70
CA GLU A 47 -5.13 -2.85 -21.12
C GLU A 47 -5.46 -2.33 -22.54
N GLY A 48 -6.75 -2.35 -22.89
CA GLY A 48 -7.24 -1.90 -24.21
C GLY A 48 -7.06 -2.91 -25.36
N THR A 49 -6.48 -4.09 -25.11
CA THR A 49 -6.22 -5.09 -26.16
C THR A 49 -7.49 -5.75 -26.73
N LEU A 50 -8.57 -5.78 -25.96
CA LEU A 50 -9.86 -6.37 -26.35
C LEU A 50 -10.93 -5.32 -26.68
N GLY A 51 -10.69 -4.07 -26.38
CA GLY A 51 -11.61 -2.96 -26.59
C GLY A 51 -11.35 -1.79 -25.64
N VAL A 52 -12.04 -0.68 -25.86
CA VAL A 52 -11.92 0.53 -25.05
C VAL A 52 -13.13 0.67 -24.15
N ILE A 53 -12.93 0.63 -22.84
CA ILE A 53 -14.00 0.85 -21.84
C ILE A 53 -14.37 2.33 -21.88
N THR A 54 -15.63 2.64 -22.18
CA THR A 54 -16.16 4.01 -22.31
C THR A 54 -17.03 4.42 -21.13
N LYS A 55 -17.68 3.45 -20.47
CA LYS A 55 -18.52 3.68 -19.28
C LYS A 55 -18.37 2.55 -18.29
N VAL A 56 -18.52 2.88 -17.01
CA VAL A 56 -18.53 1.90 -15.91
C VAL A 56 -19.68 2.20 -14.95
N SER A 57 -20.29 1.14 -14.43
CA SER A 57 -21.18 1.17 -13.27
C SER A 57 -20.39 0.69 -12.05
N LEU A 58 -20.30 1.50 -11.02
CA LEU A 58 -19.50 1.21 -9.83
C LEU A 58 -20.37 0.94 -8.61
N LYS A 59 -19.90 0.03 -7.78
CA LYS A 59 -20.42 -0.19 -6.44
C LYS A 59 -20.04 0.99 -5.56
N LEU A 60 -20.98 1.52 -4.80
CA LEU A 60 -20.77 2.59 -3.86
C LEU A 60 -20.63 2.04 -2.45
N SER A 61 -19.72 2.62 -1.69
CA SER A 61 -19.55 2.40 -0.26
C SER A 61 -19.94 3.67 0.51
N SER A 62 -20.40 3.49 1.75
CA SER A 62 -20.65 4.64 2.63
C SER A 62 -19.36 5.37 2.95
N SER A 63 -19.43 6.70 3.01
CA SER A 63 -18.30 7.49 3.53
C SER A 63 -17.99 7.09 4.97
N PRO A 64 -16.72 6.99 5.37
CA PRO A 64 -16.37 6.77 6.76
C PRO A 64 -16.84 7.95 7.63
N ILE A 65 -17.13 7.67 8.90
CA ILE A 65 -17.52 8.71 9.86
C ILE A 65 -16.29 9.52 10.26
N ASN A 66 -15.18 8.84 10.45
CA ASN A 66 -13.86 9.42 10.75
C ASN A 66 -12.77 8.57 10.16
N GLU A 67 -11.59 9.12 10.08
CA GLU A 67 -10.38 8.49 9.58
C GLU A 67 -9.21 8.91 10.46
N ILE A 68 -8.50 7.95 11.01
CA ILE A 68 -7.39 8.18 11.94
C ILE A 68 -6.15 7.53 11.33
N THR A 69 -5.12 8.34 11.16
CA THR A 69 -3.85 7.90 10.58
C THR A 69 -2.77 7.89 11.65
N SER A 70 -2.03 6.80 11.73
CA SER A 70 -0.86 6.65 12.58
C SER A 70 0.40 6.36 11.76
N MET A 71 1.54 6.71 12.32
CA MET A 71 2.86 6.37 11.81
C MET A 71 3.65 5.75 12.94
N VAL A 72 4.23 4.57 12.73
CA VAL A 72 4.98 3.83 13.75
C VAL A 72 6.31 3.35 13.21
N SER A 73 7.31 3.17 14.07
CA SER A 73 8.62 2.63 13.73
C SER A 73 8.81 1.24 14.32
N LEU A 74 9.56 0.40 13.61
CA LEU A 74 9.75 -1.02 13.89
C LEU A 74 11.23 -1.41 13.66
N ASN A 75 11.70 -2.42 14.39
CA ASN A 75 13.05 -2.93 14.23
C ASN A 75 13.25 -3.81 12.99
N ASN A 76 12.24 -4.60 12.65
CA ASN A 76 12.32 -5.59 11.57
C ASN A 76 10.98 -5.75 10.83
N ILE A 77 11.02 -6.45 9.70
CA ILE A 77 9.84 -6.67 8.87
C ILE A 77 8.88 -7.71 9.47
N ASP A 78 9.36 -8.61 10.30
CA ASP A 78 8.51 -9.60 10.97
C ASP A 78 7.59 -8.91 11.98
N ASP A 79 8.07 -7.85 12.65
CA ASP A 79 7.25 -7.01 13.52
C ASP A 79 6.14 -6.30 12.72
N ALA A 80 6.40 -5.89 11.48
CA ALA A 80 5.37 -5.31 10.61
C ALA A 80 4.26 -6.34 10.28
N ILE A 81 4.64 -7.59 10.03
CA ILE A 81 3.67 -8.68 9.80
C ILE A 81 2.86 -8.96 11.09
N ALA A 82 3.53 -8.99 12.24
CA ALA A 82 2.87 -9.16 13.53
C ALA A 82 1.89 -8.02 13.81
N LEU A 83 2.31 -6.77 13.61
CA LEU A 83 1.47 -5.59 13.76
C LEU A 83 0.24 -5.64 12.84
N LEU A 84 0.42 -5.99 11.57
CA LEU A 84 -0.70 -6.14 10.63
C LEU A 84 -1.71 -7.19 11.10
N LYS A 85 -1.21 -8.33 11.62
CA LYS A 85 -2.06 -9.41 12.15
C LYS A 85 -2.88 -8.94 13.36
N GLU A 86 -2.24 -8.27 14.32
CA GLU A 86 -2.93 -7.76 15.50
C GLU A 86 -3.89 -6.61 15.15
N SER A 87 -3.50 -5.73 14.19
CA SER A 87 -4.40 -4.69 13.67
C SER A 87 -5.65 -5.28 13.04
N LYS A 88 -5.51 -6.33 12.22
CA LYS A 88 -6.66 -7.03 11.62
C LYS A 88 -7.58 -7.69 12.65
N LYS A 89 -7.04 -8.21 13.75
CA LYS A 89 -7.85 -8.74 14.86
C LYS A 89 -8.63 -7.63 15.56
N LYS A 90 -8.02 -6.47 15.77
CA LYS A 90 -8.62 -5.36 16.51
C LYS A 90 -9.64 -4.57 15.68
N PHE A 91 -9.27 -4.22 14.44
CA PHE A 91 -10.01 -3.27 13.60
C PHE A 91 -10.74 -3.93 12.42
N GLY A 92 -10.44 -5.19 12.10
CA GLY A 92 -11.09 -5.94 11.01
C GLY A 92 -11.00 -5.22 9.67
N ASP A 93 -12.15 -5.08 9.02
CA ASP A 93 -12.29 -4.42 7.71
C ASP A 93 -12.25 -2.87 7.79
N ASN A 94 -12.02 -2.29 8.96
CA ASN A 94 -11.89 -0.83 9.11
C ASN A 94 -10.47 -0.31 8.87
N ILE A 95 -9.52 -1.16 8.54
CA ILE A 95 -8.19 -0.76 8.09
C ILE A 95 -8.28 -0.37 6.62
N THR A 96 -7.95 0.88 6.29
CA THR A 96 -7.97 1.41 4.92
C THR A 96 -6.61 1.43 4.26
N ALA A 97 -5.55 1.60 5.05
CA ALA A 97 -4.17 1.58 4.59
C ALA A 97 -3.25 0.88 5.59
N PHE A 98 -2.25 0.19 5.07
CA PHE A 98 -1.16 -0.38 5.85
C PHE A 98 0.09 -0.44 4.95
N GLU A 99 0.83 0.68 4.98
CA GLU A 99 1.97 0.94 4.13
C GLU A 99 3.27 0.73 4.90
N PHE A 100 4.23 0.04 4.32
CA PHE A 100 5.55 -0.09 4.93
C PHE A 100 6.60 0.68 4.13
N ILE A 101 7.63 1.18 4.84
CA ILE A 101 8.69 2.02 4.32
C ILE A 101 10.00 1.56 4.93
N SER A 102 10.97 1.17 4.11
CA SER A 102 12.31 0.82 4.60
C SER A 102 13.14 2.06 4.95
N ARG A 103 14.11 1.88 5.84
CA ARG A 103 15.05 2.93 6.24
C ARG A 103 15.74 3.60 5.04
N SER A 104 16.11 2.82 4.02
CA SER A 104 16.75 3.36 2.82
C SER A 104 15.88 4.40 2.09
N CYS A 105 14.56 4.20 2.06
CA CYS A 105 13.62 5.17 1.51
C CYS A 105 13.58 6.46 2.34
N LEU A 106 13.57 6.34 3.68
CA LEU A 106 13.56 7.50 4.58
C LEU A 106 14.86 8.29 4.47
N VAL A 107 15.99 7.60 4.40
CA VAL A 107 17.31 8.22 4.17
C VAL A 107 17.33 8.96 2.83
N ALA A 108 16.78 8.37 1.76
CA ALA A 108 16.70 9.04 0.46
C ALA A 108 15.83 10.32 0.54
N ILE A 109 14.69 10.30 1.22
CA ILE A 109 13.87 11.51 1.42
C ILE A 109 14.68 12.56 2.18
N ARG A 110 15.35 12.21 3.26
CA ARG A 110 16.17 13.14 4.05
C ARG A 110 17.27 13.78 3.20
N ASP A 111 17.96 12.98 2.39
CA ASP A 111 19.16 13.39 1.68
C ASP A 111 18.84 14.16 0.38
N PHE A 112 17.75 13.82 -0.32
CA PHE A 112 17.38 14.41 -1.61
C PHE A 112 16.19 15.36 -1.55
N LEU A 113 15.33 15.22 -0.53
CA LEU A 113 14.12 16.03 -0.34
C LEU A 113 14.09 16.65 1.08
N GLY A 114 15.18 17.25 1.52
CA GLY A 114 15.36 17.74 2.88
C GLY A 114 14.34 18.77 3.37
N HIS A 115 13.45 19.26 2.50
CA HIS A 115 12.32 20.10 2.88
C HIS A 115 11.13 19.28 3.44
N ILE A 116 11.12 17.96 3.26
CA ILE A 116 10.10 17.06 3.79
C ILE A 116 10.53 16.60 5.19
N LYS A 117 9.70 16.88 6.17
CA LYS A 117 9.94 16.45 7.55
C LYS A 117 9.62 14.96 7.69
N LEU A 118 10.49 14.24 8.36
CA LEU A 118 10.26 12.85 8.76
C LEU A 118 9.79 12.84 10.23
N PRO A 119 8.52 12.58 10.53
CA PRO A 119 7.96 12.72 11.88
C PRO A 119 8.66 11.84 12.92
N LEU A 120 9.04 10.61 12.54
CA LEU A 120 9.75 9.65 13.39
C LEU A 120 11.26 9.55 13.08
N GLY A 121 11.81 10.48 12.27
CA GLY A 121 13.21 10.39 11.83
C GLY A 121 13.46 9.29 10.80
N SER A 122 14.70 8.82 10.71
CA SER A 122 15.14 7.79 9.75
C SER A 122 16.09 6.75 10.35
N ASP A 123 16.09 6.62 11.67
CA ASP A 123 17.08 5.77 12.37
C ASP A 123 16.61 4.32 12.48
N GLU A 124 15.32 4.10 12.60
CA GLU A 124 14.70 2.77 12.66
C GLU A 124 14.66 2.08 11.31
N SER A 125 14.68 0.75 11.34
CA SER A 125 14.79 -0.08 10.13
C SER A 125 13.55 0.02 9.23
N TRP A 126 12.37 0.13 9.83
CA TRP A 126 11.08 0.15 9.13
C TRP A 126 10.11 1.14 9.75
N GLN A 127 9.29 1.76 8.90
CA GLN A 127 8.15 2.54 9.36
C GLN A 127 6.86 2.05 8.68
N ILE A 128 5.77 2.13 9.41
CA ILE A 128 4.43 1.80 8.92
C ILE A 128 3.56 3.03 9.01
N ILE A 129 2.88 3.38 7.93
CA ILE A 129 1.72 4.26 7.96
C ILE A 129 0.49 3.37 7.92
N PHE A 130 -0.35 3.51 8.92
CA PHE A 130 -1.54 2.71 9.00
C PHE A 130 -2.76 3.57 9.35
N GLU A 131 -3.87 3.29 8.67
CA GLU A 131 -5.07 4.12 8.73
C GLU A 131 -6.29 3.27 9.05
N VAL A 132 -7.09 3.77 10.01
CA VAL A 132 -8.30 3.11 10.52
C VAL A 132 -9.46 4.07 10.42
N ILE A 133 -10.63 3.57 10.02
CA ILE A 133 -11.88 4.32 9.96
C ILE A 133 -12.90 3.78 10.95
N ASN A 134 -13.89 4.60 11.28
CA ASN A 134 -15.04 4.25 12.13
C ASN A 134 -14.65 3.77 13.55
N HIS A 135 -13.50 4.21 14.05
CA HIS A 135 -13.03 4.00 15.43
C HIS A 135 -12.71 5.33 16.07
N ASP A 136 -12.68 5.40 17.41
CA ASP A 136 -12.19 6.55 18.15
C ASP A 136 -10.66 6.51 18.28
N GLU A 137 -10.07 7.68 18.58
CA GLU A 137 -8.63 7.86 18.73
C GLU A 137 -8.10 7.09 19.95
N ASP A 138 -8.88 7.03 21.06
CA ASP A 138 -8.50 6.30 22.28
C ASP A 138 -8.35 4.80 22.00
N SER A 139 -9.22 4.22 21.17
CA SER A 139 -9.14 2.80 20.78
C SER A 139 -7.87 2.51 19.97
N LEU A 140 -7.46 3.44 19.09
CA LEU A 140 -6.21 3.31 18.34
C LEU A 140 -4.99 3.54 19.25
N LEU A 141 -5.03 4.56 20.09
CA LEU A 141 -3.95 4.84 21.05
C LEU A 141 -3.69 3.66 21.96
N GLY A 142 -4.73 3.12 22.63
CA GLY A 142 -4.58 1.95 23.48
C GLY A 142 -4.04 0.72 22.74
N PHE A 143 -4.45 0.53 21.47
CA PHE A 143 -3.87 -0.52 20.64
C PHE A 143 -2.37 -0.31 20.40
N LEU A 144 -1.94 0.91 20.04
CA LEU A 144 -0.52 1.22 19.80
C LEU A 144 0.31 1.04 21.09
N GLU A 145 -0.19 1.50 22.23
CA GLU A 145 0.45 1.32 23.54
C GLU A 145 0.64 -0.17 23.86
N ASP A 146 -0.36 -1.01 23.61
CA ASP A 146 -0.24 -2.45 23.77
C ASP A 146 0.87 -3.03 22.88
N GLN A 147 0.99 -2.56 21.63
CA GLN A 147 2.04 -3.06 20.71
C GLN A 147 3.44 -2.55 21.10
N VAL A 148 3.56 -1.36 21.68
CA VAL A 148 4.82 -0.87 22.28
C VAL A 148 5.19 -1.74 23.48
N ASN A 149 4.26 -2.01 24.38
CA ASN A 149 4.47 -2.86 25.56
C ASN A 149 4.86 -4.31 25.17
N ASN A 150 4.35 -4.82 24.04
CA ASN A 150 4.70 -6.12 23.48
C ASN A 150 6.04 -6.12 22.73
N GLY A 151 6.70 -4.98 22.58
CA GLY A 151 7.98 -4.83 21.88
C GLY A 151 7.90 -4.92 20.35
N ILE A 152 6.70 -4.81 19.76
CA ILE A 152 6.48 -4.81 18.32
C ILE A 152 6.75 -3.43 17.74
N ILE A 153 6.30 -2.37 18.40
CA ILE A 153 6.50 -0.96 18.01
C ILE A 153 7.61 -0.36 18.87
N CYS A 154 8.56 0.36 18.24
CA CYS A 154 9.61 1.11 18.93
C CYS A 154 9.10 2.50 19.33
N ASP A 155 8.45 3.20 18.42
CA ASP A 155 7.89 4.54 18.61
C ASP A 155 6.70 4.74 17.67
N GLY A 156 5.81 5.68 17.99
CA GLY A 156 4.63 5.93 17.18
C GLY A 156 3.95 7.26 17.43
N LEU A 157 3.25 7.73 16.40
CA LEU A 157 2.49 8.97 16.40
C LEU A 157 1.11 8.74 15.80
N ILE A 158 0.10 9.41 16.35
CA ILE A 158 -1.23 9.56 15.74
C ILE A 158 -1.35 10.99 15.22
N ALA A 159 -1.81 11.16 13.99
CA ALA A 159 -2.03 12.47 13.40
C ALA A 159 -3.19 13.19 14.12
N LYS A 160 -2.92 14.33 14.75
CA LYS A 160 -3.88 15.11 15.54
C LYS A 160 -4.81 15.96 14.69
N ASN A 161 -4.50 16.13 13.42
CA ASN A 161 -5.24 16.98 12.49
C ASN A 161 -4.93 16.60 11.04
N GLU A 162 -5.73 17.15 10.14
CA GLU A 162 -5.61 16.89 8.69
C GLU A 162 -4.24 17.28 8.10
N LYS A 163 -3.58 18.30 8.68
CA LYS A 163 -2.24 18.70 8.24
C LYS A 163 -1.21 17.61 8.55
N GLU A 164 -1.20 17.12 9.79
CA GLU A 164 -0.28 16.03 10.19
C GLU A 164 -0.54 14.75 9.41
N ARG A 165 -1.83 14.43 9.17
CA ARG A 165 -2.22 13.31 8.31
C ARG A 165 -1.60 13.44 6.91
N LYS A 166 -1.73 14.62 6.29
CA LYS A 166 -1.11 14.90 4.99
C LYS A 166 0.41 14.85 5.03
N ASP A 167 1.02 15.30 6.11
CA ASP A 167 2.47 15.24 6.30
C ASP A 167 2.96 13.77 6.36
N PHE A 168 2.23 12.84 7.03
CA PHE A 168 2.56 11.42 7.03
C PHE A 168 2.46 10.82 5.61
N TRP A 169 1.37 11.09 4.91
CA TRP A 169 1.20 10.63 3.53
C TRP A 169 2.19 11.26 2.56
N LEU A 170 2.62 12.50 2.80
CA LEU A 170 3.64 13.15 1.99
C LEU A 170 4.97 12.37 2.04
N VAL A 171 5.37 11.87 3.21
CA VAL A 171 6.54 10.99 3.33
C VAL A 171 6.41 9.80 2.37
N ARG A 172 5.28 9.09 2.42
CA ARG A 172 5.03 7.91 1.57
C ARG A 172 5.03 8.23 0.07
N HIS A 173 4.38 9.31 -0.31
CA HIS A 173 4.26 9.71 -1.72
C HIS A 173 5.57 10.23 -2.31
N SER A 174 6.46 10.75 -1.49
CA SER A 174 7.73 11.33 -1.93
C SER A 174 8.84 10.31 -2.18
N ILE A 175 8.63 9.04 -1.81
CA ILE A 175 9.65 7.99 -1.95
C ILE A 175 10.09 7.85 -3.42
N SER A 176 9.14 7.77 -4.36
CA SER A 176 9.46 7.59 -5.78
C SER A 176 10.23 8.76 -6.39
N GLU A 177 10.04 9.99 -5.88
CA GLU A 177 10.82 11.14 -6.28
C GLU A 177 12.23 11.08 -5.70
N ALA A 178 12.36 10.76 -4.41
CA ALA A 178 13.64 10.59 -3.74
C ALA A 178 14.50 9.48 -4.39
N GLU A 179 13.87 8.35 -4.75
CA GLU A 179 14.53 7.28 -5.50
C GLU A 179 15.08 7.76 -6.84
N LYS A 180 14.28 8.49 -7.63
CA LYS A 180 14.73 9.04 -8.92
C LYS A 180 15.93 9.98 -8.77
N LEU A 181 15.89 10.84 -7.76
CA LEU A 181 16.98 11.77 -7.46
C LEU A 181 18.26 11.05 -6.97
N SER A 182 18.10 9.91 -6.31
CA SER A 182 19.23 9.11 -5.83
C SER A 182 20.05 8.44 -6.95
N GLY A 183 19.51 8.35 -8.16
CA GLY A 183 20.17 7.77 -9.34
C GLY A 183 19.35 6.70 -10.04
N ARG A 184 19.97 6.01 -11.00
CA ARG A 184 19.32 4.96 -11.78
C ARG A 184 19.15 3.68 -10.96
N GLY A 185 18.03 2.97 -11.16
CA GLY A 185 17.74 1.70 -10.51
C GLY A 185 16.89 0.79 -11.39
N ALA A 186 16.89 -0.50 -11.07
CA ALA A 186 15.95 -1.48 -11.60
C ALA A 186 14.73 -1.51 -10.68
N HIS A 187 13.58 -1.10 -11.22
CA HIS A 187 12.31 -1.02 -10.49
C HIS A 187 11.48 -2.26 -10.73
N HIS A 188 10.96 -2.82 -9.66
CA HIS A 188 10.08 -3.97 -9.69
C HIS A 188 8.82 -3.69 -8.87
N ASP A 189 7.68 -4.10 -9.40
CA ASP A 189 6.39 -4.10 -8.71
C ASP A 189 5.96 -5.55 -8.52
N ILE A 190 5.97 -6.02 -7.27
CA ILE A 190 5.91 -7.43 -6.93
C ILE A 190 4.74 -7.67 -5.99
N SER A 191 3.98 -8.74 -6.22
CA SER A 191 2.94 -9.19 -5.31
C SER A 191 3.21 -10.62 -4.87
N LEU A 192 3.16 -10.86 -3.56
CA LEU A 192 3.36 -12.17 -2.97
C LEU A 192 2.53 -12.36 -1.69
N PRO A 193 2.33 -13.61 -1.25
CA PRO A 193 1.70 -13.87 0.03
C PRO A 193 2.42 -13.14 1.16
N ILE A 194 1.68 -12.39 1.98
CA ILE A 194 2.24 -11.51 3.02
C ILE A 194 3.25 -12.25 3.90
N LYS A 195 2.96 -13.49 4.29
CA LYS A 195 3.84 -14.32 5.12
C LYS A 195 5.22 -14.60 4.51
N ASN A 196 5.36 -14.46 3.19
CA ASN A 196 6.60 -14.75 2.47
C ASN A 196 7.46 -13.47 2.28
N ILE A 197 6.96 -12.29 2.64
CA ILE A 197 7.66 -11.02 2.45
C ILE A 197 9.01 -10.97 3.18
N PRO A 198 9.14 -11.37 4.46
CA PRO A 198 10.42 -11.35 5.14
C PRO A 198 11.47 -12.22 4.45
N GLU A 199 11.13 -13.46 4.15
CA GLU A 199 12.01 -14.39 3.46
C GLU A 199 12.39 -13.91 2.06
N PHE A 200 11.43 -13.33 1.32
CA PHE A 200 11.68 -12.76 0.00
C PHE A 200 12.69 -11.61 0.07
N LEU A 201 12.51 -10.67 1.00
CA LEU A 201 13.42 -9.52 1.15
C LEU A 201 14.83 -9.97 1.51
N ASP A 202 14.97 -10.86 2.49
CA ASP A 202 16.27 -11.39 2.91
C ASP A 202 17.00 -12.06 1.76
N LYS A 203 16.38 -13.07 1.13
CA LYS A 203 16.98 -13.83 0.03
C LYS A 203 17.28 -12.96 -1.20
N THR A 204 16.36 -12.06 -1.56
CA THR A 204 16.49 -11.27 -2.79
C THR A 204 17.56 -10.20 -2.63
N ILE A 205 17.63 -9.52 -1.48
CA ILE A 205 18.69 -8.54 -1.21
C ILE A 205 20.05 -9.22 -1.29
N HIS A 206 20.20 -10.37 -0.64
CA HIS A 206 21.45 -11.11 -0.63
C HIS A 206 21.86 -11.59 -2.04
N ALA A 207 20.95 -12.22 -2.78
CA ALA A 207 21.22 -12.66 -4.15
C ALA A 207 21.56 -11.49 -5.10
N MET A 208 20.91 -10.34 -4.93
CA MET A 208 21.22 -9.15 -5.73
C MET A 208 22.59 -8.55 -5.38
N GLU A 209 23.04 -8.63 -4.14
CA GLU A 209 24.40 -8.22 -3.76
C GLU A 209 25.46 -9.11 -4.38
N GLU A 210 25.23 -10.42 -4.46
CA GLU A 210 26.12 -11.37 -5.13
C GLU A 210 26.24 -11.10 -6.64
N ILE A 211 25.14 -10.81 -7.33
CA ILE A 211 25.11 -10.65 -8.79
C ILE A 211 25.62 -9.27 -9.22
N ALA A 212 25.19 -8.21 -8.54
CA ALA A 212 25.38 -6.83 -8.98
C ALA A 212 26.16 -5.95 -7.96
N GLY A 213 26.80 -6.59 -6.97
CA GLY A 213 27.53 -5.89 -5.91
C GLY A 213 26.63 -5.17 -4.90
N LYS A 214 27.25 -4.65 -3.84
CA LYS A 214 26.55 -3.89 -2.80
C LYS A 214 26.05 -2.57 -3.37
N SER A 215 24.75 -2.35 -3.30
CA SER A 215 24.14 -1.07 -3.60
C SER A 215 22.84 -0.92 -2.80
N THR A 216 22.33 0.31 -2.72
CA THR A 216 21.10 0.58 -1.97
C THR A 216 19.90 -0.13 -2.58
N VAL A 217 19.14 -0.80 -1.73
CA VAL A 217 17.82 -1.34 -2.08
C VAL A 217 16.76 -0.48 -1.40
N TYR A 218 15.84 0.02 -2.19
CA TYR A 218 14.65 0.72 -1.70
C TYR A 218 13.47 -0.24 -1.72
N THR A 219 12.80 -0.35 -0.57
CA THR A 219 11.62 -1.21 -0.44
C THR A 219 10.55 -0.49 0.32
N PHE A 220 9.39 -0.40 -0.28
CA PHE A 220 8.18 0.18 0.32
C PHE A 220 6.96 -0.39 -0.37
N GLY A 221 5.77 -0.18 0.16
CA GLY A 221 4.56 -0.65 -0.53
C GLY A 221 3.39 -0.93 0.39
N HIS A 222 2.46 -1.68 -0.16
CA HIS A 222 1.16 -1.98 0.45
C HIS A 222 1.23 -3.31 1.19
N LEU A 223 1.81 -3.32 2.41
CA LEU A 223 1.95 -4.56 3.18
C LEU A 223 0.60 -5.26 3.40
N GLY A 224 -0.47 -4.47 3.52
CA GLY A 224 -1.81 -4.98 3.77
C GLY A 224 -2.35 -5.94 2.71
N ASP A 225 -1.92 -5.82 1.46
CA ASP A 225 -2.33 -6.65 0.33
C ASP A 225 -1.18 -7.44 -0.33
N GLY A 226 0.04 -7.29 0.19
CA GLY A 226 1.20 -8.07 -0.26
C GLY A 226 1.90 -7.50 -1.48
N ASN A 227 1.64 -6.24 -1.86
CA ASN A 227 2.31 -5.58 -2.97
C ASN A 227 3.53 -4.79 -2.48
N LEU A 228 4.68 -5.00 -3.13
CA LEU A 228 5.94 -4.37 -2.84
C LEU A 228 6.48 -3.63 -4.06
N HIS A 229 6.89 -2.39 -3.85
CA HIS A 229 7.80 -1.68 -4.72
C HIS A 229 9.24 -2.00 -4.27
N PHE A 230 10.00 -2.57 -5.16
CA PHE A 230 11.36 -3.03 -4.87
C PHE A 230 12.31 -2.49 -5.93
N THR A 231 13.24 -1.66 -5.53
CA THR A 231 14.19 -1.00 -6.42
C THR A 231 15.62 -1.25 -5.98
N LYS A 232 16.42 -1.85 -6.84
CA LYS A 232 17.86 -1.90 -6.65
C LYS A 232 18.53 -0.79 -7.43
N ARG A 233 19.27 0.07 -6.72
CA ARG A 233 20.08 1.11 -7.34
C ARG A 233 21.27 0.48 -8.09
N GLN A 234 21.60 1.05 -9.25
CA GLN A 234 22.86 0.70 -9.93
C GLN A 234 24.05 1.20 -9.10
N PRO A 235 25.17 0.46 -9.09
CA PRO A 235 26.41 0.86 -8.43
C PRO A 235 26.93 2.19 -8.92
#